data_63860b596d2a153a3e9435ab5c51986e
#
_entry.id   63860b596d2a153a3e9435ab5c51986e
#
_cell.length_a   1.000
_cell.length_b   1.000
_cell.length_c   1.000
_cell.angle_alpha   90.00
_cell.angle_beta   90.00
_cell.angle_gamma   90.00
#
_symmetry.space_group_name_H-M   'P 1'
#
loop_
_entity.id
_entity.type
_entity.pdbx_description
1 polymer ?
#
loop_
_entity_poly.entity_id
_entity_poly.type
_entity_poly.pdbx_seq_one_letter_code
_entity_poly.pdbx_strand_id
1 'polypeptide(L)'
;NRLIYPPPIPGALGTHYRKDLGGQGVFGPDLAYVETEDYSVDPAKAEEFARYIRRFWPGVTVERLTPDYAGVRPKLHGPGEPQPDFQLHGVANHGMEGLVALFGIESPGLTSSLAIGEAVAQSLTVGV
;
A
#
# COMPACT_ATOMS: atom_id res chain seq x y z
N ASN A 1 -22.96 -0.05 5.16
CA ASN A 1 -21.85 0.35 4.31
C ASN A 1 -20.82 1.14 5.13
N ARG A 2 -19.93 0.43 5.82
CA ARG A 2 -18.85 1.06 6.60
C ARG A 2 -17.55 0.31 6.36
N LEU A 3 -16.44 1.06 6.33
CA LEU A 3 -15.10 0.51 6.45
C LEU A 3 -14.86 0.15 7.92
N ILE A 4 -14.19 -0.96 8.17
CA ILE A 4 -13.82 -1.37 9.53
C ILE A 4 -12.30 -1.51 9.57
N TYR A 5 -11.66 -0.66 10.37
CA TYR A 5 -10.22 -0.69 10.62
C TYR A 5 -9.97 -1.14 12.05
N PRO A 6 -9.18 -2.19 12.28
CA PRO A 6 -8.68 -2.49 13.60
C PRO A 6 -7.68 -1.41 14.04
N PRO A 7 -7.36 -1.30 15.34
CA PRO A 7 -6.24 -0.49 15.78
C PRO A 7 -4.95 -0.90 15.04
N PRO A 8 -4.10 0.06 14.64
CA PRO A 8 -2.83 -0.25 13.97
C PRO A 8 -1.98 -1.16 14.84
N ILE A 9 -1.31 -2.10 14.21
CA ILE A 9 -0.25 -2.91 14.84
C ILE A 9 1.10 -2.45 14.31
N PRO A 10 2.18 -2.49 15.11
CA PRO A 10 3.51 -2.09 14.68
C PRO A 10 3.90 -2.79 13.38
N GLY A 11 4.29 -2.01 12.37
CA GLY A 11 4.76 -2.50 11.07
C GLY A 11 3.69 -2.94 10.07
N ALA A 12 2.40 -2.88 10.41
CA ALA A 12 1.33 -3.23 9.48
C ALA A 12 0.06 -2.41 9.72
N LEU A 13 -0.71 -2.19 8.65
CA LEU A 13 -2.03 -1.53 8.74
C LEU A 13 -3.10 -2.40 9.42
N GLY A 14 -2.80 -3.68 9.65
CA GLY A 14 -3.77 -4.65 10.10
C GLY A 14 -4.81 -5.01 9.02
N THR A 15 -5.39 -6.18 9.14
CA THR A 15 -6.46 -6.63 8.24
C THR A 15 -7.71 -5.80 8.47
N HIS A 16 -8.09 -4.98 7.51
CA HIS A 16 -9.32 -4.20 7.55
C HIS A 16 -10.37 -4.76 6.60
N TYR A 17 -11.62 -4.35 6.80
CA TYR A 17 -12.76 -4.71 5.98
C TYR A 17 -13.15 -3.55 5.07
N ARG A 18 -13.35 -3.86 3.81
CA ARG A 18 -14.04 -3.00 2.85
C ARG A 18 -15.11 -3.79 2.09
N LYS A 19 -16.04 -3.09 1.48
CA LYS A 19 -17.00 -3.67 0.55
C LYS A 19 -16.62 -3.23 -0.87
N ASP A 20 -16.55 -4.17 -1.80
CA ASP A 20 -16.33 -3.85 -3.20
C ASP A 20 -17.59 -3.30 -3.88
N LEU A 21 -17.48 -2.93 -5.16
CA LEU A 21 -18.60 -2.42 -5.93
C LEU A 21 -19.66 -3.50 -6.24
N GLY A 22 -19.26 -4.77 -6.24
CA GLY A 22 -20.16 -5.92 -6.39
C GLY A 22 -20.89 -6.30 -5.10
N GLY A 23 -20.52 -5.66 -3.98
CA GLY A 23 -21.14 -5.89 -2.69
C GLY A 23 -20.48 -6.99 -1.86
N GLN A 24 -19.35 -7.54 -2.30
CA GLN A 24 -18.61 -8.55 -1.57
C GLN A 24 -17.74 -7.92 -0.47
N GLY A 25 -17.55 -8.64 0.62
CA GLY A 25 -16.65 -8.26 1.69
C GLY A 25 -15.21 -8.63 1.33
N VAL A 26 -14.31 -7.65 1.35
CA VAL A 26 -12.88 -7.85 1.10
C VAL A 26 -12.11 -7.51 2.35
N PHE A 27 -11.16 -8.38 2.70
CA PHE A 27 -10.32 -8.27 3.89
C PHE A 27 -8.85 -8.21 3.48
N GLY A 28 -8.11 -7.35 4.13
CA GLY A 28 -6.69 -7.14 3.84
C GLY A 28 -6.25 -5.71 4.15
N PRO A 29 -5.01 -5.39 3.82
CA PRO A 29 -3.98 -6.30 3.35
C PRO A 29 -3.32 -7.09 4.48
N ASP A 30 -2.49 -8.05 4.12
CA ASP A 30 -1.30 -8.42 4.87
C ASP A 30 -0.07 -7.80 4.19
N LEU A 31 1.10 -7.95 4.78
CA LEU A 31 2.36 -7.44 4.26
C LEU A 31 3.47 -8.47 4.46
N ALA A 32 4.22 -8.75 3.41
CA ALA A 32 5.46 -9.51 3.49
C ALA A 32 6.51 -8.86 2.59
N TYR A 33 7.78 -8.82 3.06
CA TYR A 33 8.90 -8.44 2.20
C TYR A 33 9.27 -9.62 1.32
N VAL A 34 9.54 -9.35 0.05
CA VAL A 34 9.94 -10.34 -0.95
C VAL A 34 11.16 -9.82 -1.71
N GLU A 35 12.04 -10.71 -2.14
CA GLU A 35 13.24 -10.34 -2.91
C GLU A 35 12.93 -10.23 -4.42
N THR A 36 11.90 -10.92 -4.87
CA THR A 36 11.44 -10.91 -6.25
C THR A 36 9.95 -10.62 -6.30
N GLU A 37 9.50 -10.02 -7.39
CA GLU A 37 8.08 -9.75 -7.58
C GLU A 37 7.29 -11.07 -7.61
N ASP A 38 6.37 -11.22 -6.67
CA ASP A 38 5.45 -12.35 -6.58
C ASP A 38 4.03 -11.82 -6.33
N TYR A 39 3.14 -12.11 -7.27
CA TYR A 39 1.73 -11.72 -7.22
C TYR A 39 0.82 -12.88 -6.82
N SER A 40 1.39 -14.01 -6.42
CA SER A 40 0.62 -15.13 -5.90
C SER A 40 0.01 -14.80 -4.53
N VAL A 41 -1.13 -15.39 -4.25
CA VAL A 41 -1.76 -15.32 -2.93
C VAL A 41 -1.67 -16.70 -2.30
N ASP A 42 -0.94 -16.81 -1.19
CA ASP A 42 -0.82 -18.06 -0.45
C ASP A 42 -2.15 -18.42 0.23
N PRO A 43 -2.83 -19.50 -0.17
CA PRO A 43 -4.08 -19.92 0.45
C PRO A 43 -3.95 -20.26 1.94
N ALA A 44 -2.77 -20.63 2.42
CA ALA A 44 -2.53 -20.95 3.83
C ALA A 44 -2.73 -19.72 4.76
N LYS A 45 -2.64 -18.52 4.23
CA LYS A 45 -2.92 -17.28 4.97
C LYS A 45 -4.37 -17.13 5.39
N ALA A 46 -5.30 -17.90 4.82
CA ALA A 46 -6.73 -17.82 5.16
C ALA A 46 -6.99 -18.06 6.65
N GLU A 47 -6.24 -18.93 7.31
CA GLU A 47 -6.33 -19.15 8.76
C GLU A 47 -5.94 -17.90 9.56
N GLU A 48 -4.86 -17.25 9.15
CA GLU A 48 -4.42 -16.02 9.79
C GLU A 48 -5.44 -14.90 9.61
N PHE A 49 -5.94 -14.71 8.39
CA PHE A 49 -7.00 -13.74 8.11
C PHE A 49 -8.25 -14.03 8.94
N ALA A 50 -8.72 -15.28 8.99
CA ALA A 50 -9.87 -15.67 9.81
C ALA A 50 -9.67 -15.30 11.28
N ARG A 51 -8.47 -15.52 11.84
CA ARG A 51 -8.15 -15.15 13.22
C ARG A 51 -8.28 -13.64 13.47
N TYR A 52 -7.80 -12.80 12.55
CA TYR A 52 -7.94 -11.35 12.66
C TYR A 52 -9.39 -10.90 12.49
N ILE A 53 -10.11 -11.43 11.50
CA ILE A 53 -11.49 -11.06 11.19
C ILE A 53 -12.43 -11.42 12.34
N ARG A 54 -12.22 -12.56 13.03
CA ARG A 54 -13.02 -12.99 14.18
C ARG A 54 -13.06 -11.97 15.32
N ARG A 55 -12.11 -11.05 15.39
CA ARG A 55 -12.11 -9.97 16.39
C ARG A 55 -13.27 -9.00 16.23
N PHE A 56 -13.81 -8.85 15.04
CA PHE A 56 -14.96 -7.98 14.75
C PHE A 56 -16.11 -8.69 14.03
N TRP A 57 -15.87 -9.88 13.49
CA TRP A 57 -16.90 -10.75 12.93
C TRP A 57 -16.67 -12.21 13.36
N PRO A 58 -17.17 -12.61 14.55
CA PRO A 58 -16.93 -13.94 15.10
C PRO A 58 -17.44 -15.11 14.26
N GLY A 59 -18.42 -14.88 13.39
CA GLY A 59 -19.03 -15.90 12.53
C GLY A 59 -18.25 -16.21 11.26
N VAL A 60 -17.06 -15.63 11.05
CA VAL A 60 -16.25 -15.97 9.87
C VAL A 60 -15.59 -17.34 10.03
N THR A 61 -15.66 -18.15 8.97
CA THR A 61 -14.91 -19.41 8.85
C THR A 61 -13.92 -19.34 7.69
N VAL A 62 -12.91 -20.19 7.74
CA VAL A 62 -11.84 -20.21 6.71
C VAL A 62 -12.40 -20.53 5.33
N GLU A 63 -13.36 -21.45 5.27
CA GLU A 63 -14.01 -21.92 4.04
C GLU A 63 -14.78 -20.81 3.31
N ARG A 64 -15.08 -19.72 4.01
CA ARG A 64 -15.76 -18.54 3.45
C ARG A 64 -14.78 -17.49 2.93
N LEU A 65 -13.48 -17.69 3.12
CA LEU A 65 -12.42 -16.82 2.63
C LEU A 65 -11.86 -17.40 1.34
N THR A 66 -11.87 -16.59 0.31
CA THR A 66 -11.27 -16.93 -0.99
C THR A 66 -10.12 -15.97 -1.24
N PRO A 67 -8.94 -16.45 -1.67
CA PRO A 67 -7.86 -15.59 -2.13
C PRO A 67 -8.36 -14.63 -3.21
N ASP A 68 -7.96 -13.36 -3.13
CA ASP A 68 -8.34 -12.34 -4.09
C ASP A 68 -7.13 -11.97 -4.94
N TYR A 69 -6.33 -10.99 -4.52
CA TYR A 69 -5.14 -10.56 -5.25
C TYR A 69 -4.01 -10.12 -4.32
N ALA A 70 -2.80 -10.14 -4.84
CA ALA A 70 -1.65 -9.50 -4.25
C ALA A 70 -1.14 -8.37 -5.15
N GLY A 71 -0.48 -7.39 -4.55
CA GLY A 71 0.23 -6.34 -5.24
C GLY A 71 1.63 -6.21 -4.69
N VAL A 72 2.57 -5.78 -5.52
CA VAL A 72 3.93 -5.47 -5.08
C VAL A 72 4.06 -3.97 -4.89
N ARG A 73 4.55 -3.58 -3.73
CA ARG A 73 4.78 -2.18 -3.37
C ARG A 73 6.29 -1.95 -3.23
N PRO A 74 6.92 -1.24 -4.17
CA PRO A 74 8.35 -0.93 -4.07
C PRO A 74 8.59 -0.04 -2.85
N LYS A 75 9.50 -0.48 -1.99
CA LYS A 75 9.91 0.23 -0.77
C LYS A 75 11.29 0.84 -0.95
N LEU A 76 11.50 2.04 -0.38
CA LEU A 76 12.80 2.70 -0.30
C LEU A 76 13.58 2.32 0.97
N HIS A 77 13.05 1.42 1.76
CA HIS A 77 13.63 0.99 3.04
C HIS A 77 13.44 -0.51 3.25
N GLY A 78 14.33 -1.11 4.02
CA GLY A 78 14.25 -2.51 4.40
C GLY A 78 13.31 -2.78 5.58
N PRO A 79 13.13 -4.07 5.93
CA PRO A 79 12.38 -4.46 7.11
C PRO A 79 12.95 -3.84 8.39
N GLY A 80 12.09 -3.22 9.20
CA GLY A 80 12.48 -2.60 10.46
C GLY A 80 13.11 -1.22 10.36
N GLU A 81 13.37 -0.72 9.18
CA GLU A 81 13.84 0.65 8.96
C GLU A 81 12.67 1.64 8.98
N PRO A 82 12.92 2.90 9.38
CA PRO A 82 11.90 3.95 9.29
C PRO A 82 11.47 4.17 7.84
N GLN A 83 10.17 4.34 7.62
CA GLN A 83 9.67 4.69 6.31
C GLN A 83 10.08 6.12 5.94
N PRO A 84 10.83 6.32 4.84
CA PRO A 84 11.17 7.65 4.35
C PRO A 84 9.93 8.33 3.74
N ASP A 85 9.99 9.64 3.61
CA ASP A 85 9.00 10.41 2.87
C ASP A 85 9.17 10.21 1.35
N PHE A 86 8.18 10.66 0.58
CA PHE A 86 8.22 10.70 -0.88
C PHE A 86 9.44 11.48 -1.36
N GLN A 87 10.11 10.97 -2.37
CA GLN A 87 11.29 11.61 -2.94
C GLN A 87 10.97 12.13 -4.35
N LEU A 88 11.17 13.42 -4.55
CA LEU A 88 11.05 14.09 -5.83
C LEU A 88 12.46 14.57 -6.23
N HIS A 89 13.06 13.91 -7.21
CA HIS A 89 14.40 14.20 -7.68
C HIS A 89 14.33 15.02 -8.98
N GLY A 90 14.77 16.24 -8.92
CA GLY A 90 14.93 17.14 -10.06
C GLY A 90 16.38 17.27 -10.54
N VAL A 91 16.66 18.28 -11.37
CA VAL A 91 17.97 18.52 -11.96
C VAL A 91 19.10 18.60 -10.93
N ALA A 92 18.84 19.15 -9.74
CA ALA A 92 19.84 19.24 -8.68
C ALA A 92 20.29 17.86 -8.14
N ASN A 93 19.49 16.81 -8.31
CA ASN A 93 19.79 15.47 -7.85
C ASN A 93 20.53 14.63 -8.91
N HIS A 94 20.18 14.77 -10.18
CA HIS A 94 20.67 13.89 -11.26
C HIS A 94 21.27 14.63 -12.46
N GLY A 95 21.23 15.96 -12.50
CA GLY A 95 21.86 16.77 -13.56
C GLY A 95 21.13 16.78 -14.90
N MET A 96 19.98 16.16 -15.03
CA MET A 96 19.22 16.07 -16.29
C MET A 96 18.09 17.10 -16.32
N GLU A 97 18.17 18.06 -17.25
CA GLU A 97 17.10 19.05 -17.44
C GLU A 97 15.82 18.40 -18.00
N GLY A 98 14.67 18.94 -17.62
CA GLY A 98 13.38 18.47 -18.11
C GLY A 98 12.90 17.12 -17.53
N LEU A 99 13.64 16.55 -16.58
CA LEU A 99 13.29 15.30 -15.91
C LEU A 99 13.01 15.54 -14.42
N VAL A 100 11.93 14.94 -13.93
CA VAL A 100 11.67 14.76 -12.49
C VAL A 100 11.38 13.30 -12.23
N ALA A 101 12.18 12.68 -11.38
CA ALA A 101 12.00 11.29 -10.98
C ALA A 101 11.31 11.22 -9.60
N LEU A 102 10.31 10.35 -9.48
CA LEU A 102 9.52 10.18 -8.26
C LEU A 102 9.79 8.79 -7.68
N PHE A 103 10.13 8.74 -6.38
CA PHE A 103 10.41 7.48 -5.70
C PHE A 103 9.60 7.39 -4.40
N GLY A 104 9.23 6.15 -4.04
CA GLY A 104 8.53 5.87 -2.81
C GLY A 104 7.10 6.43 -2.75
N ILE A 105 6.49 6.72 -3.90
CA ILE A 105 5.11 7.21 -3.95
C ILE A 105 4.15 6.04 -3.72
N GLU A 106 3.94 5.73 -2.46
CA GLU A 106 2.98 4.73 -2.01
C GLU A 106 1.77 5.40 -1.32
N SER A 107 1.14 4.77 -0.35
CA SER A 107 0.05 5.41 0.40
C SER A 107 0.57 6.56 1.29
N PRO A 108 0.01 7.78 1.22
CA PRO A 108 -1.22 8.22 0.53
C PRO A 108 -1.00 8.90 -0.85
N GLY A 109 -0.12 8.39 -1.70
CA GLY A 109 0.28 9.00 -2.97
C GLY A 109 -0.88 9.38 -3.88
N LEU A 110 -1.91 8.53 -4.00
CA LEU A 110 -3.09 8.85 -4.81
C LEU A 110 -3.85 10.07 -4.26
N THR A 111 -4.01 10.17 -2.95
CA THR A 111 -4.67 11.31 -2.31
C THR A 111 -3.83 12.58 -2.47
N SER A 112 -2.51 12.46 -2.49
CA SER A 112 -1.55 13.58 -2.63
C SER A 112 -1.24 13.91 -4.09
N SER A 113 -1.77 13.18 -5.07
CA SER A 113 -1.33 13.22 -6.47
C SER A 113 -1.40 14.60 -7.10
N LEU A 114 -2.41 15.42 -6.77
CA LEU A 114 -2.54 16.78 -7.30
C LEU A 114 -1.44 17.69 -6.76
N ALA A 115 -1.14 17.61 -5.46
CA ALA A 115 -0.06 18.38 -4.85
C ALA A 115 1.33 17.93 -5.37
N ILE A 116 1.53 16.62 -5.56
CA ILE A 116 2.75 16.09 -6.19
C ILE A 116 2.88 16.62 -7.62
N GLY A 117 1.80 16.60 -8.39
CA GLY A 117 1.79 17.12 -9.76
C GLY A 117 2.13 18.62 -9.82
N GLU A 118 1.62 19.42 -8.88
CA GLU A 118 1.96 20.85 -8.77
C GLU A 118 3.46 21.02 -8.45
N ALA A 119 4.00 20.27 -7.49
CA ALA A 119 5.41 20.32 -7.14
C ALA A 119 6.32 19.94 -8.31
N VAL A 120 5.94 18.91 -9.09
CA VAL A 120 6.65 18.51 -10.32
C VAL A 120 6.61 19.62 -11.35
N ALA A 121 5.44 20.22 -11.61
CA ALA A 121 5.30 21.32 -12.57
C ALA A 121 6.18 22.53 -12.18
N GLN A 122 6.19 22.89 -10.90
CA GLN A 122 7.06 23.96 -10.39
C GLN A 122 8.55 23.63 -10.58
N SER A 123 8.97 22.40 -10.30
CA SER A 123 10.36 21.95 -10.48
C SER A 123 10.84 22.03 -11.93
N LEU A 124 9.93 21.84 -12.89
CA LEU A 124 10.23 21.93 -14.32
C LEU A 124 10.23 23.37 -14.85
N THR A 125 9.53 24.29 -14.18
CA THR A 125 9.41 25.70 -14.62
C THR A 125 10.49 26.61 -14.03
N VAL A 126 11.06 26.27 -12.89
CA VAL A 126 12.11 27.08 -12.21
C VAL A 126 13.49 26.88 -12.83
N GLY A 127 13.67 25.92 -13.73
CA GLY A 127 14.92 25.64 -14.46
C GLY A 127 15.01 26.27 -15.84
N VAL A 128 14.15 27.25 -16.18
CA VAL A 128 14.19 28.03 -17.45
C VAL A 128 14.65 29.43 -17.17
#